data_d49de7fa4e9bde2a6dd38acf5c69818a
#
_entry.id   d49de7fa4e9bde2a6dd38acf5c69818a
#
_cell.length_a   1.000
_cell.length_b   1.000
_cell.length_c   1.000
_cell.angle_alpha   90.00
_cell.angle_beta   90.00
_cell.angle_gamma   90.00
#
_symmetry.space_group_name_H-M   'P 1'
#
loop_
_entity.id
_entity.type
_entity.pdbx_description
1 polymer ?
#
loop_
_entity_poly.entity_id
_entity_poly.type
_entity_poly.pdbx_seq_one_letter_code
_entity_poly.pdbx_strand_id
1 'polypeptide(L)'
;MENTKIEEAYNDTFSGLTMYYRDCELKNDFVSKYQIDQIIMEKGFTDVSSFAEGLGKNLRYAIASNKAVNMGQINPDVAKFGFNLISAPSHYKILDIYKVGEQTQILLLHFDEKYLKIFKSTKSNIEEKIVGMGKESLDKKIQMKPSEVLNGNEWSERTKFPIGMSDNGDFFLTNSTNSSEEKKTQTENKITEKSESKVEAKTSSKEEKKGFWKKLFG
;
A
#
# COMPACT_ATOMS: atom_id res chain seq x y z
N MET A 1 -0.49 31.81 -2.76
CA MET A 1 0.36 30.81 -2.09
C MET A 1 -0.33 29.42 -1.93
N GLU A 2 -1.59 29.34 -1.60
CA GLU A 2 -2.31 28.04 -1.41
C GLU A 2 -2.57 27.34 -2.76
N ASN A 3 -3.00 28.07 -3.78
CA ASN A 3 -3.24 27.52 -5.12
C ASN A 3 -1.98 26.92 -5.76
N THR A 4 -0.82 27.55 -5.58
CA THR A 4 0.46 27.06 -6.13
C THR A 4 0.86 25.72 -5.53
N LYS A 5 0.58 25.48 -4.24
CA LYS A 5 0.85 24.19 -3.58
C LYS A 5 -0.11 23.09 -4.06
N ILE A 6 -1.35 23.43 -4.35
CA ILE A 6 -2.33 22.48 -4.90
C ILE A 6 -1.92 22.09 -6.32
N GLU A 7 -1.50 23.06 -7.15
CA GLU A 7 -1.01 22.80 -8.50
C GLU A 7 0.25 21.91 -8.48
N GLU A 8 1.19 22.21 -7.57
CA GLU A 8 2.40 21.39 -7.39
C GLU A 8 2.02 19.93 -7.00
N ALA A 9 1.14 19.76 -6.02
CA ALA A 9 0.69 18.44 -5.56
C ALA A 9 0.03 17.66 -6.70
N TYR A 10 -0.78 18.32 -7.51
CA TYR A 10 -1.47 17.69 -8.62
C TYR A 10 -0.51 17.32 -9.75
N ASN A 11 0.39 18.22 -10.12
CA ASN A 11 1.40 17.94 -11.14
C ASN A 11 2.33 16.80 -10.71
N ASP A 12 2.80 16.80 -9.46
CA ASP A 12 3.69 15.75 -8.93
C ASP A 12 2.98 14.38 -8.83
N THR A 13 1.68 14.36 -8.56
CA THR A 13 0.92 13.13 -8.36
C THR A 13 0.35 12.58 -9.67
N PHE A 14 -0.21 13.43 -10.52
CA PHE A 14 -0.95 12.99 -11.70
C PHE A 14 -0.13 12.95 -13.00
N SER A 15 1.03 13.60 -13.06
CA SER A 15 1.89 13.55 -14.24
C SER A 15 2.52 12.18 -14.39
N GLY A 16 2.35 11.56 -15.56
CA GLY A 16 2.88 10.20 -15.84
C GLY A 16 2.21 9.06 -15.07
N LEU A 17 0.99 9.30 -14.58
CA LEU A 17 0.23 8.32 -13.82
C LEU A 17 -0.01 7.04 -14.61
N THR A 18 0.24 5.91 -13.99
CA THR A 18 0.03 4.55 -14.54
C THR A 18 -0.80 3.74 -13.56
N MET A 19 -1.65 2.85 -14.08
CA MET A 19 -2.45 1.95 -13.27
C MET A 19 -1.69 0.63 -13.07
N TYR A 20 -1.59 0.23 -11.82
CA TYR A 20 -1.03 -1.05 -11.37
C TYR A 20 -2.08 -1.87 -10.63
N TYR A 21 -1.85 -3.18 -10.51
CA TYR A 21 -2.83 -4.10 -9.95
C TYR A 21 -2.18 -5.04 -8.94
N ARG A 22 -2.93 -5.33 -7.88
CA ARG A 22 -2.56 -6.33 -6.88
C ARG A 22 -3.81 -7.10 -6.50
N ASP A 23 -3.87 -8.36 -6.91
CA ASP A 23 -4.98 -9.25 -6.60
C ASP A 23 -4.63 -10.08 -5.36
N CYS A 24 -5.56 -10.17 -4.42
CA CYS A 24 -5.39 -10.94 -3.21
C CYS A 24 -6.71 -11.52 -2.71
N GLU A 25 -6.60 -12.56 -1.90
CA GLU A 25 -7.73 -13.15 -1.20
C GLU A 25 -7.77 -12.58 0.21
N LEU A 26 -8.78 -11.77 0.54
CA LEU A 26 -8.94 -11.20 1.87
C LEU A 26 -10.30 -11.58 2.48
N LYS A 27 -10.34 -11.66 3.81
CA LYS A 27 -11.59 -11.81 4.56
C LYS A 27 -12.48 -10.59 4.33
N ASN A 28 -13.77 -10.81 4.20
CA ASN A 28 -14.75 -9.74 4.00
C ASN A 28 -14.69 -8.68 5.12
N ASP A 29 -14.39 -9.08 6.36
CA ASP A 29 -14.24 -8.17 7.50
C ASP A 29 -13.10 -7.16 7.28
N PHE A 30 -12.05 -7.53 6.56
CA PHE A 30 -10.96 -6.61 6.20
C PHE A 30 -11.38 -5.70 5.06
N VAL A 31 -11.99 -6.26 4.02
CA VAL A 31 -12.47 -5.50 2.85
C VAL A 31 -13.47 -4.43 3.27
N SER A 32 -14.39 -4.74 4.20
CA SER A 32 -15.43 -3.83 4.67
C SER A 32 -14.92 -2.64 5.50
N LYS A 33 -13.68 -2.67 5.96
CA LYS A 33 -13.07 -1.56 6.72
C LYS A 33 -12.61 -0.40 5.84
N TYR A 34 -12.37 -0.64 4.54
CA TYR A 34 -11.99 0.42 3.62
C TYR A 34 -13.17 1.35 3.32
N GLN A 35 -12.91 2.66 3.25
CA GLN A 35 -13.92 3.68 2.98
C GLN A 35 -13.45 4.64 1.90
N ILE A 36 -14.35 5.08 1.04
CA ILE A 36 -14.05 6.11 0.02
C ILE A 36 -13.59 7.39 0.72
N ASP A 37 -12.63 8.08 0.12
CA ASP A 37 -11.94 9.27 0.65
C ASP A 37 -11.05 9.02 1.89
N GLN A 38 -10.99 7.78 2.37
CA GLN A 38 -10.03 7.41 3.43
C GLN A 38 -8.60 7.49 2.90
N ILE A 39 -7.70 8.05 3.71
CA ILE A 39 -6.26 7.97 3.49
C ILE A 39 -5.70 6.84 4.33
N ILE A 40 -4.94 5.98 3.70
CA ILE A 40 -4.23 4.87 4.33
C ILE A 40 -2.73 5.00 4.07
N MET A 41 -1.92 4.43 4.96
CA MET A 41 -0.47 4.39 4.83
C MET A 41 -0.01 2.92 4.85
N GLU A 42 0.77 2.53 3.85
CA GLU A 42 1.46 1.24 3.85
C GLU A 42 2.88 1.41 4.39
N LYS A 43 3.25 0.60 5.37
CA LYS A 43 4.57 0.63 6.02
C LYS A 43 5.62 -0.17 5.26
N GLY A 44 5.18 -1.20 4.55
CA GLY A 44 6.02 -2.07 3.75
C GLY A 44 6.10 -1.64 2.29
N PHE A 45 6.94 -2.33 1.53
CA PHE A 45 6.92 -2.22 0.08
C PHE A 45 5.59 -2.75 -0.47
N THR A 46 5.07 -2.10 -1.52
CA THR A 46 3.86 -2.56 -2.19
C THR A 46 4.24 -3.20 -3.52
N ASP A 47 4.17 -4.54 -3.57
CA ASP A 47 4.35 -5.33 -4.78
C ASP A 47 3.09 -5.22 -5.65
N VAL A 48 3.26 -4.82 -6.91
CA VAL A 48 2.17 -4.62 -7.86
C VAL A 48 2.55 -5.13 -9.25
N SER A 49 1.56 -5.50 -10.05
CA SER A 49 1.72 -5.89 -11.44
C SER A 49 1.27 -4.76 -12.37
N SER A 50 1.96 -4.57 -13.50
CA SER A 50 1.48 -3.76 -14.61
C SER A 50 0.46 -4.51 -15.50
N PHE A 51 0.24 -5.80 -15.27
CA PHE A 51 -0.71 -6.61 -16.02
C PHE A 51 -2.08 -6.60 -15.36
N ALA A 52 -3.10 -6.22 -16.16
CA ALA A 52 -4.49 -6.27 -15.76
C ALA A 52 -5.20 -7.39 -16.53
N GLU A 53 -5.25 -8.55 -15.95
CA GLU A 53 -5.95 -9.70 -16.51
C GLU A 53 -7.22 -10.02 -15.71
N GLY A 54 -7.87 -11.15 -15.99
CA GLY A 54 -9.04 -11.58 -15.24
C GLY A 54 -8.73 -11.72 -13.74
N LEU A 55 -9.71 -11.46 -12.90
CA LEU A 55 -9.57 -11.53 -11.46
C LEU A 55 -9.88 -12.95 -10.96
N GLY A 56 -8.87 -13.64 -10.44
CA GLY A 56 -8.99 -14.99 -9.86
C GLY A 56 -9.14 -15.01 -8.33
N LYS A 57 -9.21 -13.84 -7.70
CA LYS A 57 -9.33 -13.63 -6.24
C LYS A 57 -10.58 -12.81 -5.94
N ASN A 58 -10.92 -12.64 -4.65
CA ASN A 58 -12.08 -11.84 -4.26
C ASN A 58 -11.81 -10.34 -4.25
N LEU A 59 -10.53 -9.91 -4.22
CA LEU A 59 -10.16 -8.50 -4.16
C LEU A 59 -9.06 -8.15 -5.16
N ARG A 60 -9.24 -7.01 -5.82
CA ARG A 60 -8.22 -6.28 -6.58
C ARG A 60 -7.97 -4.91 -5.99
N TYR A 61 -6.73 -4.60 -5.65
CA TYR A 61 -6.31 -3.21 -5.55
C TYR A 61 -5.88 -2.72 -6.93
N ALA A 62 -6.57 -1.71 -7.45
CA ALA A 62 -6.14 -0.94 -8.63
C ALA A 62 -5.45 0.32 -8.12
N ILE A 63 -4.18 0.50 -8.43
CA ILE A 63 -3.33 1.53 -7.83
C ILE A 63 -2.83 2.47 -8.90
N ALA A 64 -3.32 3.71 -8.88
CA ALA A 64 -2.83 4.79 -9.73
C ALA A 64 -1.55 5.38 -9.09
N SER A 65 -0.41 5.23 -9.75
CA SER A 65 0.89 5.70 -9.27
C SER A 65 1.81 6.10 -10.41
N ASN A 66 2.63 7.11 -10.19
CA ASN A 66 3.73 7.51 -11.08
C ASN A 66 5.12 7.23 -10.49
N LYS A 67 5.17 6.50 -9.35
CA LYS A 67 6.42 6.26 -8.58
C LYS A 67 6.78 4.78 -8.46
N ALA A 68 6.07 3.89 -9.15
CA ALA A 68 6.41 2.47 -9.15
C ALA A 68 7.63 2.19 -10.02
N VAL A 69 8.55 1.38 -9.50
CA VAL A 69 9.79 0.99 -10.17
C VAL A 69 9.62 -0.38 -10.82
N ASN A 70 9.93 -0.49 -12.11
CA ASN A 70 9.86 -1.76 -12.84
C ASN A 70 10.99 -2.70 -12.40
N MET A 71 10.64 -3.75 -11.67
CA MET A 71 11.59 -4.72 -11.15
C MET A 71 12.09 -5.70 -12.21
N GLY A 72 11.35 -5.90 -13.31
CA GLY A 72 11.78 -6.72 -14.44
C GLY A 72 12.99 -6.17 -15.19
N GLN A 73 13.28 -4.86 -15.06
CA GLN A 73 14.50 -4.25 -15.59
C GLN A 73 15.73 -4.55 -14.72
N ILE A 74 15.53 -4.85 -13.43
CA ILE A 74 16.57 -5.17 -12.47
C ILE A 74 16.81 -6.68 -12.41
N ASN A 75 15.72 -7.45 -12.40
CA ASN A 75 15.73 -8.91 -12.41
C ASN A 75 14.77 -9.44 -13.49
N PRO A 76 15.26 -9.97 -14.60
CA PRO A 76 14.43 -10.52 -15.70
C PRO A 76 13.48 -11.65 -15.27
N ASP A 77 13.83 -12.44 -14.26
CA ASP A 77 13.00 -13.57 -13.80
C ASP A 77 11.64 -13.16 -13.28
N VAL A 78 11.52 -11.92 -12.78
CA VAL A 78 10.25 -11.37 -12.28
C VAL A 78 9.46 -10.60 -13.35
N ALA A 79 10.00 -10.45 -14.56
CA ALA A 79 9.32 -9.76 -15.66
C ALA A 79 8.03 -10.47 -16.07
N LYS A 80 7.96 -11.79 -15.90
CA LYS A 80 6.76 -12.61 -16.16
C LYS A 80 5.52 -12.17 -15.35
N PHE A 81 5.72 -11.48 -14.22
CA PHE A 81 4.65 -10.93 -13.38
C PHE A 81 4.27 -9.49 -13.76
N GLY A 82 5.00 -8.85 -14.68
CA GLY A 82 4.91 -7.39 -14.85
C GLY A 82 5.21 -6.66 -13.54
N PHE A 83 6.15 -7.19 -12.74
CA PHE A 83 6.40 -6.76 -11.37
C PHE A 83 6.94 -5.35 -11.29
N ASN A 84 6.24 -4.52 -10.53
CA ASN A 84 6.65 -3.18 -10.14
C ASN A 84 6.59 -3.06 -8.63
N LEU A 85 7.44 -2.19 -8.06
CA LEU A 85 7.57 -1.98 -6.63
C LEU A 85 7.29 -0.52 -6.29
N ILE A 86 6.37 -0.27 -5.36
CA ILE A 86 6.18 1.04 -4.74
C ILE A 86 6.93 1.05 -3.42
N SER A 87 7.78 2.07 -3.22
CA SER A 87 8.63 2.20 -2.04
C SER A 87 7.83 2.47 -0.76
N ALA A 88 8.41 2.07 0.37
CA ALA A 88 7.87 2.28 1.71
C ALA A 88 8.50 3.52 2.38
N PRO A 89 7.77 4.23 3.25
CA PRO A 89 6.32 4.16 3.41
C PRO A 89 5.60 4.81 2.24
N SER A 90 4.36 4.39 1.97
CA SER A 90 3.54 4.96 0.91
C SER A 90 2.14 5.35 1.40
N HIS A 91 1.61 6.45 0.86
CA HIS A 91 0.30 6.97 1.22
C HIS A 91 -0.66 6.83 0.04
N TYR A 92 -1.88 6.38 0.35
CA TYR A 92 -2.92 6.17 -0.64
C TYR A 92 -4.21 6.84 -0.20
N LYS A 93 -4.92 7.48 -1.16
CA LYS A 93 -6.32 7.87 -1.01
C LYS A 93 -7.20 6.82 -1.70
N ILE A 94 -8.22 6.33 -1.02
CA ILE A 94 -9.21 5.43 -1.59
C ILE A 94 -10.17 6.27 -2.42
N LEU A 95 -10.10 6.12 -3.74
CA LEU A 95 -10.94 6.88 -4.67
C LEU A 95 -12.30 6.22 -4.87
N ASP A 96 -12.33 4.89 -4.87
CA ASP A 96 -13.55 4.13 -5.12
C ASP A 96 -13.46 2.71 -4.56
N ILE A 97 -14.63 2.13 -4.28
CA ILE A 97 -14.80 0.71 -3.92
C ILE A 97 -15.93 0.18 -4.82
N TYR A 98 -15.56 -0.61 -5.81
CA TYR A 98 -16.47 -1.10 -6.83
C TYR A 98 -16.63 -2.61 -6.74
N LYS A 99 -17.88 -3.07 -6.60
CA LYS A 99 -18.21 -4.49 -6.44
C LYS A 99 -18.97 -5.01 -7.66
N VAL A 100 -18.51 -6.16 -8.19
CA VAL A 100 -19.17 -6.88 -9.27
C VAL A 100 -19.29 -8.35 -8.86
N GLY A 101 -20.50 -8.83 -8.58
CA GLY A 101 -20.72 -10.14 -8.00
C GLY A 101 -20.03 -10.28 -6.62
N GLU A 102 -19.20 -11.29 -6.47
CA GLU A 102 -18.42 -11.53 -5.25
C GLU A 102 -17.05 -10.84 -5.25
N GLN A 103 -16.67 -10.21 -6.36
CA GLN A 103 -15.37 -9.58 -6.52
C GLN A 103 -15.45 -8.08 -6.24
N THR A 104 -14.44 -7.57 -5.56
CA THR A 104 -14.34 -6.15 -5.18
C THR A 104 -13.07 -5.56 -5.76
N GLN A 105 -13.15 -4.33 -6.29
CA GLN A 105 -11.98 -3.52 -6.61
C GLN A 105 -11.92 -2.32 -5.67
N ILE A 106 -10.77 -2.12 -5.02
CA ILE A 106 -10.45 -0.91 -4.27
C ILE A 106 -9.48 -0.09 -5.11
N LEU A 107 -9.91 1.10 -5.52
CA LEU A 107 -9.11 2.02 -6.33
C LEU A 107 -8.34 2.98 -5.44
N LEU A 108 -7.03 2.95 -5.53
CA LEU A 108 -6.10 3.71 -4.71
C LEU A 108 -5.35 4.75 -5.56
N LEU A 109 -5.23 5.97 -5.07
CA LEU A 109 -4.34 6.99 -5.60
C LEU A 109 -3.10 7.08 -4.70
N HIS A 110 -1.93 6.76 -5.24
CA HIS A 110 -0.65 6.93 -4.55
C HIS A 110 -0.19 8.39 -4.63
N PHE A 111 0.20 8.97 -3.50
CA PHE A 111 0.72 10.34 -3.42
C PHE A 111 1.82 10.47 -2.36
N ASP A 112 2.60 11.54 -2.43
CA ASP A 112 3.66 11.85 -1.48
C ASP A 112 3.10 12.35 -0.15
N GLU A 113 3.65 11.91 0.98
CA GLU A 113 3.24 12.30 2.34
C GLU A 113 3.13 13.83 2.53
N LYS A 114 4.02 14.60 1.90
CA LYS A 114 4.01 16.07 1.96
C LYS A 114 2.68 16.69 1.49
N TYR A 115 1.88 15.94 0.70
CA TYR A 115 0.58 16.37 0.17
C TYR A 115 -0.63 15.82 0.95
N LEU A 116 -0.41 15.15 2.07
CA LEU A 116 -1.46 14.50 2.88
C LEU A 116 -2.61 15.47 3.23
N LYS A 117 -2.30 16.71 3.63
CA LYS A 117 -3.31 17.71 3.95
C LYS A 117 -4.15 18.10 2.73
N ILE A 118 -3.53 18.19 1.55
CA ILE A 118 -4.20 18.54 0.31
C ILE A 118 -5.18 17.42 -0.09
N PHE A 119 -4.71 16.19 -0.23
CA PHE A 119 -5.55 15.06 -0.64
C PHE A 119 -6.61 14.67 0.40
N LYS A 120 -6.43 15.06 1.68
CA LYS A 120 -7.46 14.89 2.71
C LYS A 120 -8.63 15.85 2.55
N SER A 121 -8.40 17.05 2.04
CA SER A 121 -9.38 18.14 1.98
C SER A 121 -9.91 18.44 0.58
N THR A 122 -9.33 17.87 -0.47
CA THR A 122 -9.69 18.19 -1.86
C THR A 122 -10.21 16.97 -2.62
N LYS A 123 -11.09 17.24 -3.57
CA LYS A 123 -11.50 16.32 -4.64
C LYS A 123 -11.25 17.00 -5.97
N SER A 124 -10.87 16.26 -6.99
CA SER A 124 -10.61 16.79 -8.31
C SER A 124 -11.34 16.02 -9.40
N ASN A 125 -11.65 16.70 -10.50
CA ASN A 125 -12.20 16.06 -11.70
C ASN A 125 -11.25 15.00 -12.29
N ILE A 126 -9.95 15.05 -11.95
CA ILE A 126 -8.97 14.04 -12.37
C ILE A 126 -9.25 12.75 -11.62
N GLU A 127 -9.52 12.81 -10.31
CA GLU A 127 -9.89 11.64 -9.51
C GLU A 127 -11.15 10.97 -10.05
N GLU A 128 -12.17 11.75 -10.45
CA GLU A 128 -13.41 11.23 -11.05
C GLU A 128 -13.14 10.49 -12.37
N LYS A 129 -12.25 11.01 -13.22
CA LYS A 129 -11.83 10.33 -14.45
C LYS A 129 -11.11 9.02 -14.16
N ILE A 130 -10.23 9.00 -13.16
CA ILE A 130 -9.52 7.78 -12.74
C ILE A 130 -10.52 6.73 -12.24
N VAL A 131 -11.53 7.14 -11.48
CA VAL A 131 -12.63 6.26 -11.02
C VAL A 131 -13.38 5.66 -12.22
N GLY A 132 -13.77 6.48 -13.18
CA GLY A 132 -14.43 6.01 -14.40
C GLY A 132 -13.61 4.97 -15.16
N MET A 133 -12.32 5.26 -15.37
CA MET A 133 -11.38 4.35 -16.04
C MET A 133 -11.18 3.04 -15.24
N GLY A 134 -11.12 3.12 -13.91
CA GLY A 134 -10.97 1.96 -13.04
C GLY A 134 -12.15 1.00 -13.12
N LYS A 135 -13.37 1.52 -13.10
CA LYS A 135 -14.62 0.74 -13.27
C LYS A 135 -14.69 0.09 -14.64
N GLU A 136 -14.50 0.86 -15.70
CA GLU A 136 -14.52 0.36 -17.08
C GLU A 136 -13.46 -0.74 -17.29
N SER A 137 -12.27 -0.57 -16.69
CA SER A 137 -11.22 -1.58 -16.75
C SER A 137 -11.64 -2.88 -16.06
N LEU A 138 -12.24 -2.81 -14.86
CA LEU A 138 -12.71 -4.00 -14.16
C LEU A 138 -13.81 -4.71 -14.94
N ASP A 139 -14.84 -3.99 -15.42
CA ASP A 139 -15.96 -4.56 -16.16
C ASP A 139 -15.50 -5.34 -17.40
N LYS A 140 -14.47 -4.84 -18.10
CA LYS A 140 -13.85 -5.54 -19.22
C LYS A 140 -13.06 -6.76 -18.79
N LYS A 141 -12.32 -6.67 -17.68
CA LYS A 141 -11.37 -7.70 -17.23
C LYS A 141 -12.03 -8.82 -16.45
N ILE A 142 -13.12 -8.57 -15.75
CA ILE A 142 -13.80 -9.58 -14.93
C ILE A 142 -14.33 -10.77 -15.76
N GLN A 143 -14.55 -10.56 -17.05
CA GLN A 143 -14.97 -11.59 -17.99
C GLN A 143 -13.79 -12.38 -18.60
N MET A 144 -12.56 -11.97 -18.34
CA MET A 144 -11.37 -12.61 -18.88
C MET A 144 -10.91 -13.76 -17.99
N LYS A 145 -10.20 -14.73 -18.59
CA LYS A 145 -9.54 -15.78 -17.81
C LYS A 145 -8.48 -15.15 -16.91
N PRO A 146 -8.43 -15.51 -15.61
CA PRO A 146 -7.36 -15.11 -14.72
C PRO A 146 -6.00 -15.58 -15.21
N SER A 147 -4.97 -14.76 -15.01
CA SER A 147 -3.58 -15.12 -15.32
C SER A 147 -3.10 -16.27 -14.44
N GLU A 148 -2.59 -17.32 -15.06
CA GLU A 148 -2.00 -18.45 -14.31
C GLU A 148 -0.76 -18.01 -13.53
N VAL A 149 0.02 -17.08 -14.08
CA VAL A 149 1.22 -16.54 -13.44
C VAL A 149 0.89 -15.69 -12.22
N LEU A 150 -0.09 -14.78 -12.34
CA LEU A 150 -0.50 -13.90 -11.24
C LEU A 150 -1.35 -14.62 -10.17
N ASN A 151 -1.94 -15.77 -10.49
CA ASN A 151 -2.65 -16.60 -9.52
C ASN A 151 -1.79 -17.74 -8.94
N GLY A 152 -0.56 -17.91 -9.43
CA GLY A 152 0.40 -18.88 -8.91
C GLY A 152 0.87 -18.55 -7.49
N ASN A 153 1.37 -19.56 -6.76
CA ASN A 153 1.79 -19.42 -5.37
C ASN A 153 2.86 -18.36 -5.17
N GLU A 154 3.83 -18.27 -6.10
CA GLU A 154 4.93 -17.32 -6.03
C GLU A 154 4.45 -15.87 -5.94
N TRP A 155 3.48 -15.48 -6.77
CA TRP A 155 2.91 -14.14 -6.75
C TRP A 155 1.90 -13.96 -5.61
N SER A 156 1.08 -14.96 -5.35
CA SER A 156 0.09 -14.91 -4.28
C SER A 156 0.71 -14.73 -2.89
N GLU A 157 1.86 -15.35 -2.61
CA GLU A 157 2.59 -15.14 -1.35
C GLU A 157 3.09 -13.70 -1.17
N ARG A 158 3.44 -13.02 -2.26
CA ARG A 158 3.85 -11.61 -2.25
C ARG A 158 2.68 -10.65 -2.00
N THR A 159 1.49 -11.04 -2.42
CA THR A 159 0.33 -10.14 -2.48
C THR A 159 -0.78 -10.48 -1.48
N LYS A 160 -0.57 -11.44 -0.58
CA LYS A 160 -1.58 -11.97 0.34
C LYS A 160 -2.04 -11.02 1.45
N PHE A 161 -1.24 -10.00 1.77
CA PHE A 161 -1.56 -9.08 2.86
C PHE A 161 -2.37 -7.87 2.38
N PRO A 162 -3.26 -7.31 3.21
CA PRO A 162 -3.99 -6.09 2.89
C PRO A 162 -3.04 -4.88 2.80
N ILE A 163 -3.39 -3.88 1.98
CA ILE A 163 -2.64 -2.63 1.89
C ILE A 163 -3.11 -1.68 3.00
N GLY A 164 -2.16 -1.12 3.76
CA GLY A 164 -2.41 -0.12 4.79
C GLY A 164 -2.90 -0.66 6.12
N MET A 165 -2.91 -1.99 6.29
CA MET A 165 -3.35 -2.67 7.51
C MET A 165 -2.30 -3.64 8.03
N SER A 166 -2.32 -3.88 9.34
CA SER A 166 -1.62 -5.00 9.98
C SER A 166 -2.30 -6.34 9.65
N ASP A 167 -1.65 -7.44 10.02
CA ASP A 167 -2.19 -8.80 9.89
C ASP A 167 -3.51 -9.01 10.67
N ASN A 168 -3.79 -8.15 11.65
CA ASN A 168 -5.04 -8.16 12.41
C ASN A 168 -6.13 -7.26 11.77
N GLY A 169 -5.82 -6.60 10.65
CA GLY A 169 -6.73 -5.70 9.95
C GLY A 169 -6.90 -4.34 10.61
N ASP A 170 -5.91 -3.87 11.39
CA ASP A 170 -5.89 -2.53 11.93
C ASP A 170 -5.11 -1.60 11.01
N PHE A 171 -5.70 -0.46 10.64
CA PHE A 171 -5.02 0.52 9.79
C PHE A 171 -3.78 1.08 10.47
N PHE A 172 -2.68 1.22 9.72
CA PHE A 172 -1.45 1.86 10.22
C PHE A 172 -1.61 3.37 10.40
N LEU A 173 -2.43 4.02 9.56
CA LEU A 173 -2.84 5.40 9.69
C LEU A 173 -4.32 5.45 10.02
N THR A 174 -4.64 5.87 11.24
CA THR A 174 -6.02 6.13 11.63
C THR A 174 -6.36 7.57 11.30
N ASN A 175 -7.53 7.82 10.71
CA ASN A 175 -8.08 9.16 10.59
C ASN A 175 -8.48 9.66 11.99
N SER A 176 -7.51 10.05 12.81
CA SER A 176 -7.79 10.73 14.07
C SER A 176 -8.35 12.12 13.78
N THR A 177 -9.66 12.18 13.53
CA THR A 177 -10.46 13.33 13.89
C THR A 177 -10.73 13.18 15.37
N ASN A 178 -9.91 13.78 16.16
CA ASN A 178 -10.16 14.49 17.39
C ASN A 178 -8.94 14.42 18.30
N SER A 179 -8.36 15.60 18.40
CA SER A 179 -7.66 16.08 19.56
C SER A 179 -8.30 15.61 20.85
N SER A 180 -7.53 15.11 21.76
CA SER A 180 -7.43 15.71 23.07
C SER A 180 -6.84 14.74 24.07
N GLU A 181 -5.92 15.33 24.82
CA GLU A 181 -5.50 14.94 26.15
C GLU A 181 -4.59 13.72 26.29
N GLU A 182 -3.30 14.03 26.14
CA GLU A 182 -2.27 13.43 26.97
C GLU A 182 -2.70 13.51 28.45
N LYS A 183 -3.22 12.42 28.95
CA LYS A 183 -3.21 12.20 30.41
C LYS A 183 -1.82 11.75 30.79
N LYS A 184 -1.02 12.72 31.24
CA LYS A 184 0.11 12.48 32.14
C LYS A 184 -0.41 11.70 33.35
N THR A 185 -0.10 10.43 33.40
CA THR A 185 -0.14 9.70 34.66
C THR A 185 1.30 9.59 35.13
N GLN A 186 1.68 10.54 35.98
CA GLN A 186 2.79 10.40 36.87
C GLN A 186 2.42 9.29 37.86
N THR A 187 3.26 8.27 37.92
CA THR A 187 3.35 7.42 39.09
C THR A 187 4.82 7.37 39.48
N GLU A 188 5.14 8.20 40.47
CA GLU A 188 6.31 8.03 41.30
C GLU A 188 6.17 6.70 42.05
N ASN A 189 7.21 5.90 42.03
CA ASN A 189 7.62 5.17 43.23
C ASN A 189 9.03 4.58 43.11
N LYS A 190 9.89 5.23 43.87
CA LYS A 190 10.79 4.68 44.89
C LYS A 190 11.83 3.62 44.49
N ILE A 191 13.02 4.16 44.59
CA ILE A 191 14.37 3.61 44.83
C ILE A 191 14.37 2.38 45.75
N THR A 192 15.08 1.34 45.37
CA THR A 192 16.02 0.64 46.28
C THR A 192 17.14 -0.01 45.47
N GLU A 193 18.36 0.21 45.99
CA GLU A 193 19.67 -0.22 45.52
C GLU A 193 19.91 -1.73 45.51
N LYS A 194 20.80 -2.16 44.66
CA LYS A 194 22.09 -2.88 44.85
C LYS A 194 22.25 -3.99 43.79
N SER A 195 23.22 -3.99 43.07
CA SER A 195 24.59 -4.45 43.09
C SER A 195 25.03 -5.04 41.75
N GLU A 196 26.20 -4.64 41.42
CA GLU A 196 27.16 -5.05 40.40
C GLU A 196 27.13 -6.51 39.90
N SER A 197 27.28 -6.68 38.57
CA SER A 197 28.46 -7.36 38.00
C SER A 197 28.48 -7.33 36.46
N LYS A 198 29.50 -6.68 35.96
CA LYS A 198 30.44 -6.96 34.85
C LYS A 198 30.04 -7.85 33.65
N VAL A 199 30.20 -7.22 32.47
CA VAL A 199 30.98 -7.64 31.27
C VAL A 199 30.37 -8.74 30.41
N GLU A 200 29.97 -8.45 29.18
CA GLU A 200 30.76 -8.55 27.93
C GLU A 200 29.94 -8.13 26.70
N ALA A 201 30.57 -7.26 25.91
CA ALA A 201 30.11 -6.87 24.61
C ALA A 201 30.30 -8.04 23.62
N LYS A 202 29.30 -8.34 22.80
CA LYS A 202 29.50 -8.99 21.50
C LYS A 202 28.64 -8.39 20.42
N THR A 203 29.30 -7.71 19.53
CA THR A 203 28.97 -7.34 18.17
C THR A 203 28.27 -8.46 17.39
N SER A 204 27.03 -8.23 16.98
CA SER A 204 26.43 -8.97 15.87
C SER A 204 25.27 -8.19 15.26
N SER A 205 25.57 -7.26 14.36
CA SER A 205 24.52 -6.58 13.58
C SER A 205 24.87 -6.33 12.11
N LYS A 206 25.84 -7.05 11.56
CA LYS A 206 26.24 -6.91 10.14
C LYS A 206 25.96 -8.11 9.24
N GLU A 207 25.65 -9.26 9.76
CA GLU A 207 25.44 -10.48 8.95
C GLU A 207 23.97 -10.74 8.55
N GLU A 208 23.00 -10.31 9.33
CA GLU A 208 21.58 -10.55 9.00
C GLU A 208 21.08 -9.77 7.77
N LYS A 209 21.65 -8.59 7.50
CA LYS A 209 21.25 -7.81 6.31
C LYS A 209 21.74 -8.40 5.00
N LYS A 210 22.85 -9.12 4.99
CA LYS A 210 23.36 -9.79 3.76
C LYS A 210 22.59 -11.05 3.41
N GLY A 211 22.01 -11.75 4.37
CA GLY A 211 21.22 -12.96 4.15
C GLY A 211 19.85 -12.68 3.50
N PHE A 212 19.22 -11.55 3.84
CA PHE A 212 17.93 -11.15 3.29
C PHE A 212 18.02 -10.86 1.79
N TRP A 213 19.01 -10.08 1.38
CA TRP A 213 19.19 -9.72 -0.03
C TRP A 213 19.62 -10.92 -0.91
N LYS A 214 20.39 -11.87 -0.35
CA LYS A 214 20.79 -13.07 -1.07
C LYS A 214 19.65 -14.07 -1.30
N LYS A 215 18.60 -14.03 -0.47
CA LYS A 215 17.37 -14.82 -0.66
C LYS A 215 16.40 -14.20 -1.67
N LEU A 216 16.52 -12.89 -1.93
CA LEU A 216 15.64 -12.17 -2.87
C LEU A 216 16.21 -12.17 -4.30
N PHE A 217 17.55 -12.30 -4.46
CA PHE A 217 18.27 -12.10 -5.72
C PHE A 217 19.30 -13.20 -6.01
N GLY A 218 19.34 -14.28 -5.25
CA GLY A 218 20.23 -15.43 -5.45
C GLY A 218 19.51 -16.67 -5.94
#